data_ae283b34e38038d1d6affbab6106fa86
#
_entry.id   ae283b34e38038d1d6affbab6106fa86
#
_cell.length_a   1.000
_cell.length_b   1.000
_cell.length_c   1.000
_cell.angle_alpha   90.00
_cell.angle_beta   90.00
_cell.angle_gamma   90.00
#
_symmetry.space_group_name_H-M   'P 1'
#
loop_
_entity.id
_entity.type
_entity.pdbx_description
1 polymer ?
#
loop_
_entity_poly.entity_id
_entity_poly.type
_entity_poly.pdbx_seq_one_letter_code
_entity_poly.pdbx_strand_id
1 'polypeptide(L)'
;SAAWVTGFAAILLIWLTFDSMGQISMGTDADLKNGITKRVPGPTVINYNIDYKMDTRRGHEVPVIGEKEKFFGRDDWSEQEAAELLHLGKLGSQAKNCMNCHTLLGNGAYYAPDLTKSWLDPAWGPNGAYLGMTNSTTKEEAMSKFLQNPSQYPTHQRMMPNLGITEKEAMGLVAFLKHMSSIDTNGFPRNFARMSTDGVTGAIHGK
;
A
#
# COMPACT_ATOMS: atom_id res chain seq x y z
N SER A 1 -45.14 8.34 10.76
CA SER A 1 -43.85 8.57 11.44
C SER A 1 -42.71 7.77 10.82
N ALA A 2 -42.84 6.45 10.53
CA ALA A 2 -41.76 5.67 9.91
C ALA A 2 -41.35 6.22 8.53
N ALA A 3 -42.31 6.58 7.71
CA ALA A 3 -42.06 7.15 6.39
C ALA A 3 -41.21 8.44 6.44
N TRP A 4 -41.43 9.30 7.40
CA TRP A 4 -40.63 10.52 7.59
C TRP A 4 -39.19 10.21 8.01
N VAL A 5 -39.01 9.25 8.91
CA VAL A 5 -37.68 8.85 9.35
C VAL A 5 -36.91 8.21 8.18
N THR A 6 -37.55 7.34 7.43
CA THR A 6 -36.93 6.70 6.25
C THR A 6 -36.58 7.72 5.17
N GLY A 7 -37.50 8.68 4.89
CA GLY A 7 -37.25 9.74 3.92
C GLY A 7 -36.07 10.62 4.33
N PHE A 8 -36.01 11.04 5.59
CA PHE A 8 -34.90 11.83 6.10
C PHE A 8 -33.58 11.07 6.05
N ALA A 9 -33.57 9.80 6.48
CA ALA A 9 -32.37 8.96 6.41
C ALA A 9 -31.88 8.77 4.98
N ALA A 10 -32.77 8.57 4.01
CA ALA A 10 -32.40 8.45 2.60
C ALA A 10 -31.76 9.74 2.06
N ILE A 11 -32.34 10.89 2.36
CA ILE A 11 -31.77 12.19 1.96
C ILE A 11 -30.40 12.40 2.61
N LEU A 12 -30.27 12.10 3.88
CA LEU A 12 -28.99 12.22 4.61
C LEU A 12 -27.92 11.30 4.01
N LEU A 13 -28.26 10.06 3.68
CA LEU A 13 -27.31 9.11 3.04
C LEU A 13 -26.86 9.60 1.68
N ILE A 14 -27.79 10.11 0.86
CA ILE A 14 -27.44 10.68 -0.45
C ILE A 14 -26.50 11.89 -0.27
N TRP A 15 -26.83 12.78 0.65
CA TRP A 15 -25.99 13.95 0.92
C TRP A 15 -24.59 13.55 1.40
N LEU A 16 -24.50 12.63 2.38
CA LEU A 16 -23.22 12.12 2.88
C LEU A 16 -22.39 11.42 1.80
N THR A 17 -23.05 10.74 0.86
CA THR A 17 -22.36 10.10 -0.27
C THR A 17 -21.67 11.14 -1.15
N PHE A 18 -22.38 12.20 -1.54
CA PHE A 18 -21.81 13.27 -2.36
C PHE A 18 -20.75 14.08 -1.60
N ASP A 19 -20.97 14.34 -0.31
CA ASP A 19 -20.00 15.01 0.55
C ASP A 19 -18.70 14.19 0.65
N SER A 20 -18.80 12.88 0.89
CA SER A 20 -17.63 11.97 0.95
C SER A 20 -16.89 11.91 -0.38
N MET A 21 -17.60 11.84 -1.49
CA MET A 21 -16.99 11.88 -2.84
C MET A 21 -16.24 13.19 -3.08
N GLY A 22 -16.78 14.32 -2.64
CA GLY A 22 -16.13 15.63 -2.73
C GLY A 22 -14.85 15.77 -1.90
N GLN A 23 -14.73 14.97 -0.84
CA GLN A 23 -13.54 14.94 0.02
C GLN A 23 -12.39 14.09 -0.55
N ILE A 24 -12.66 13.22 -1.53
CA ILE A 24 -11.64 12.40 -2.18
C ILE A 24 -10.87 13.25 -3.18
N SER A 25 -9.60 13.51 -2.91
CA SER A 25 -8.70 14.22 -3.81
C SER A 25 -7.92 13.20 -4.64
N MET A 26 -8.06 13.27 -5.96
CA MET A 26 -7.30 12.44 -6.90
C MET A 26 -6.05 13.20 -7.38
N GLY A 27 -4.91 12.53 -7.41
CA GLY A 27 -3.66 13.05 -7.97
C GLY A 27 -3.60 12.81 -9.48
N THR A 28 -2.87 13.68 -10.17
CA THR A 28 -2.55 13.57 -11.60
C THR A 28 -1.06 13.35 -11.79
N ASP A 29 -0.64 12.95 -13.00
CA ASP A 29 0.78 12.85 -13.34
C ASP A 29 1.53 14.17 -13.17
N ALA A 30 0.86 15.30 -13.39
CA ALA A 30 1.44 16.62 -13.16
C ALA A 30 1.71 16.86 -11.66
N ASP A 31 0.80 16.44 -10.81
CA ASP A 31 1.00 16.52 -9.35
C ASP A 31 2.18 15.66 -8.91
N LEU A 32 2.29 14.43 -9.43
CA LEU A 32 3.40 13.53 -9.12
C LEU A 32 4.74 14.10 -9.58
N LYS A 33 4.83 14.62 -10.80
CA LYS A 33 6.05 15.26 -11.33
C LYS A 33 6.50 16.46 -10.52
N ASN A 34 5.57 17.17 -9.90
CA ASN A 34 5.84 18.32 -9.04
C ASN A 34 6.06 17.93 -7.56
N GLY A 35 6.09 16.65 -7.24
CA GLY A 35 6.20 16.16 -5.86
C GLY A 35 4.97 16.45 -5.00
N ILE A 36 3.84 16.77 -5.59
CA ILE A 36 2.59 17.07 -4.89
C ILE A 36 1.85 15.76 -4.64
N THR A 37 1.55 15.50 -3.38
CA THR A 37 0.76 14.33 -2.98
C THR A 37 -0.71 14.71 -2.80
N LYS A 38 -1.57 14.08 -3.56
CA LYS A 38 -3.01 14.08 -3.29
C LYS A 38 -3.37 12.90 -2.38
N ARG A 39 -4.58 12.90 -1.80
CA ARG A 39 -5.01 11.81 -0.92
C ARG A 39 -4.99 10.45 -1.62
N VAL A 40 -5.36 10.43 -2.89
CA VAL A 40 -5.30 9.23 -3.74
C VAL A 40 -4.48 9.60 -4.98
N PRO A 41 -3.24 9.14 -5.09
CA PRO A 41 -2.40 9.39 -6.26
C PRO A 41 -2.90 8.62 -7.48
N GLY A 42 -2.50 9.07 -8.68
CA GLY A 42 -2.79 8.35 -9.93
C GLY A 42 -2.04 7.02 -10.03
N PRO A 43 -2.41 6.15 -10.98
CA PRO A 43 -1.80 4.83 -11.16
C PRO A 43 -0.29 4.88 -11.38
N THR A 44 0.20 5.90 -12.07
CA THR A 44 1.63 6.06 -12.39
C THR A 44 2.54 6.34 -11.21
N VAL A 45 1.98 6.46 -9.98
CA VAL A 45 2.77 6.56 -8.74
C VAL A 45 3.77 5.41 -8.57
N ILE A 46 3.55 4.27 -9.20
CA ILE A 46 4.48 3.15 -9.19
C ILE A 46 5.85 3.47 -9.82
N ASN A 47 5.93 4.50 -10.67
CA ASN A 47 7.17 5.01 -11.27
C ASN A 47 7.98 5.91 -10.33
N TYR A 48 7.53 6.13 -9.11
CA TYR A 48 8.14 7.09 -8.19
C TYR A 48 8.49 6.44 -6.86
N ASN A 49 9.52 6.99 -6.23
CA ASN A 49 9.80 6.67 -4.84
C ASN A 49 8.69 7.23 -3.95
N ILE A 50 8.27 6.44 -2.99
CA ILE A 50 7.26 6.83 -2.00
C ILE A 50 7.96 6.91 -0.66
N ASP A 51 7.86 8.07 -0.02
CA ASP A 51 8.36 8.30 1.31
C ASP A 51 7.26 8.90 2.20
N TYR A 52 7.49 8.98 3.50
CA TYR A 52 6.59 9.60 4.46
C TYR A 52 7.30 10.71 5.20
N LYS A 53 6.61 11.83 5.38
CA LYS A 53 7.11 12.96 6.19
C LYS A 53 6.07 13.32 7.24
N MET A 54 6.55 13.72 8.43
CA MET A 54 5.68 14.22 9.48
C MET A 54 5.06 15.56 9.06
N ASP A 55 3.74 15.60 9.00
CA ASP A 55 2.98 16.86 8.92
C ASP A 55 2.68 17.34 10.35
N THR A 56 3.38 18.38 10.78
CA THR A 56 3.26 18.92 12.13
C THR A 56 1.88 19.50 12.44
N ARG A 57 1.15 19.97 11.42
CA ARG A 57 -0.21 20.50 11.59
C ARG A 57 -1.23 19.39 11.82
N ARG A 58 -1.03 18.25 11.17
CA ARG A 58 -1.94 17.10 11.24
C ARG A 58 -1.53 16.10 12.32
N GLY A 59 -0.30 16.20 12.82
CA GLY A 59 0.23 15.33 13.88
C GLY A 59 0.45 13.88 13.46
N HIS A 60 0.58 13.61 12.16
CA HIS A 60 0.89 12.29 11.64
C HIS A 60 1.72 12.37 10.36
N GLU A 61 2.29 11.24 9.98
CA GLU A 61 3.05 11.12 8.73
C GLU A 61 2.12 11.07 7.51
N VAL A 62 2.49 11.81 6.48
CA VAL A 62 1.81 11.85 5.18
C VAL A 62 2.73 11.33 4.09
N PRO A 63 2.19 10.67 3.05
CA PRO A 63 3.01 10.21 1.95
C PRO A 63 3.53 11.38 1.13
N VAL A 64 4.78 11.25 0.69
CA VAL A 64 5.45 12.20 -0.21
C VAL A 64 5.97 11.42 -1.41
N ILE A 65 5.64 11.91 -2.59
CA ILE A 65 6.12 11.32 -3.84
C ILE A 65 7.48 11.94 -4.14
N GLY A 66 8.50 11.09 -4.22
CA GLY A 66 9.88 11.47 -4.48
C GLY A 66 10.24 11.47 -5.96
N GLU A 67 11.50 11.21 -6.24
CA GLU A 67 12.02 11.12 -7.60
C GLU A 67 11.53 9.85 -8.31
N LYS A 68 11.68 9.83 -9.64
CA LYS A 68 11.43 8.63 -10.43
C LYS A 68 12.34 7.49 -9.99
N GLU A 69 11.77 6.33 -9.84
CA GLU A 69 12.51 5.10 -9.60
C GLU A 69 12.03 3.99 -10.52
N LYS A 70 12.90 3.03 -10.78
CA LYS A 70 12.53 1.85 -11.57
C LYS A 70 11.65 0.94 -10.74
N PHE A 71 10.59 0.44 -11.37
CA PHE A 71 9.70 -0.56 -10.83
C PHE A 71 9.65 -1.75 -11.81
N PHE A 72 10.12 -2.92 -11.37
CA PHE A 72 10.40 -4.06 -12.25
C PHE A 72 11.23 -3.67 -13.49
N GLY A 73 12.32 -2.93 -13.25
CA GLY A 73 13.29 -2.53 -14.28
C GLY A 73 12.87 -1.36 -15.19
N ARG A 74 11.64 -0.85 -15.08
CA ARG A 74 11.09 0.27 -15.87
C ARG A 74 10.69 1.44 -14.99
N ASP A 75 10.84 2.65 -15.48
CA ASP A 75 10.39 3.90 -14.84
C ASP A 75 9.43 4.70 -15.73
N ASP A 76 8.92 4.06 -16.77
CA ASP A 76 8.11 4.65 -17.83
C ASP A 76 6.73 3.97 -18.00
N TRP A 77 6.22 3.34 -16.95
CA TRP A 77 4.89 2.76 -16.97
C TRP A 77 3.86 3.84 -17.34
N SER A 78 3.16 3.65 -18.46
CA SER A 78 2.07 4.53 -18.86
C SER A 78 0.91 4.44 -17.88
N GLU A 79 0.02 5.45 -17.90
CA GLU A 79 -1.16 5.45 -17.03
C GLU A 79 -2.03 4.21 -17.23
N GLN A 80 -2.21 3.80 -18.49
CA GLN A 80 -3.00 2.62 -18.80
C GLN A 80 -2.34 1.33 -18.29
N GLU A 81 -1.04 1.12 -18.59
CA GLU A 81 -0.31 -0.08 -18.12
C GLU A 81 -0.29 -0.16 -16.59
N ALA A 82 -0.03 0.97 -15.93
CA ALA A 82 -0.05 1.05 -14.48
C ALA A 82 -1.44 0.74 -13.90
N ALA A 83 -2.50 1.30 -14.50
CA ALA A 83 -3.88 1.04 -14.07
C ALA A 83 -4.25 -0.43 -14.24
N GLU A 84 -3.90 -1.06 -15.38
CA GLU A 84 -4.14 -2.48 -15.62
C GLU A 84 -3.41 -3.36 -14.59
N LEU A 85 -2.14 -3.02 -14.30
CA LEU A 85 -1.34 -3.74 -13.31
C LEU A 85 -1.92 -3.62 -11.90
N LEU A 86 -2.34 -2.42 -11.50
CA LEU A 86 -3.01 -2.18 -10.22
C LEU A 86 -4.34 -2.93 -10.13
N HIS A 87 -5.11 -2.92 -11.21
CA HIS A 87 -6.37 -3.64 -11.26
C HIS A 87 -6.17 -5.15 -11.09
N LEU A 88 -5.17 -5.72 -11.78
CA LEU A 88 -4.79 -7.12 -11.62
C LEU A 88 -4.42 -7.43 -10.16
N GLY A 89 -3.63 -6.57 -9.51
CA GLY A 89 -3.25 -6.74 -8.11
C GLY A 89 -4.44 -6.63 -7.15
N LYS A 90 -5.32 -5.66 -7.37
CA LYS A 90 -6.56 -5.52 -6.60
C LYS A 90 -7.44 -6.77 -6.72
N LEU A 91 -7.70 -7.24 -7.93
CA LEU A 91 -8.48 -8.46 -8.14
C LEU A 91 -7.77 -9.69 -7.59
N GLY A 92 -6.45 -9.79 -7.76
CA GLY A 92 -5.63 -10.87 -7.19
C GLY A 92 -5.74 -10.94 -5.68
N SER A 93 -5.69 -9.79 -4.99
CA SER A 93 -5.84 -9.74 -3.53
C SER A 93 -7.20 -10.24 -3.05
N GLN A 94 -8.25 -10.00 -3.82
CA GLN A 94 -9.60 -10.51 -3.53
C GLN A 94 -9.73 -12.00 -3.87
N ALA A 95 -9.29 -12.41 -5.06
CA ALA A 95 -9.38 -13.80 -5.52
C ALA A 95 -8.57 -14.77 -4.65
N LYS A 96 -7.40 -14.34 -4.14
CA LYS A 96 -6.56 -15.13 -3.24
C LYS A 96 -6.94 -14.95 -1.75
N ASN A 97 -8.01 -14.21 -1.46
CA ASN A 97 -8.55 -14.01 -0.10
C ASN A 97 -7.52 -13.45 0.91
N CYS A 98 -6.66 -12.53 0.48
CA CYS A 98 -5.61 -11.98 1.35
C CYS A 98 -6.17 -11.39 2.66
N MET A 99 -7.38 -10.82 2.61
CA MET A 99 -8.05 -10.20 3.74
C MET A 99 -8.58 -11.20 4.79
N ASN A 100 -8.54 -12.50 4.53
CA ASN A 100 -8.84 -13.52 5.53
C ASN A 100 -7.74 -13.65 6.59
N CYS A 101 -6.54 -13.18 6.29
CA CYS A 101 -5.41 -13.19 7.23
C CYS A 101 -4.89 -11.77 7.52
N HIS A 102 -4.91 -10.90 6.54
CA HIS A 102 -4.38 -9.54 6.60
C HIS A 102 -5.49 -8.49 6.74
N THR A 103 -5.11 -7.32 7.23
CA THR A 103 -5.93 -6.11 7.11
C THR A 103 -5.42 -5.22 5.98
N LEU A 104 -6.32 -4.49 5.36
CA LEU A 104 -6.04 -3.42 4.41
C LEU A 104 -6.98 -2.25 4.71
N LEU A 105 -6.45 -1.06 4.98
CA LEU A 105 -7.20 0.10 5.43
C LEU A 105 -8.08 -0.21 6.66
N GLY A 106 -7.61 -1.11 7.54
CA GLY A 106 -8.33 -1.53 8.74
C GLY A 106 -9.41 -2.60 8.53
N ASN A 107 -9.67 -3.00 7.28
CA ASN A 107 -10.62 -4.08 6.98
C ASN A 107 -9.90 -5.40 6.79
N GLY A 108 -10.44 -6.48 7.32
CA GLY A 108 -9.90 -7.83 7.22
C GLY A 108 -9.58 -8.45 8.57
N ALA A 109 -8.81 -9.54 8.59
CA ALA A 109 -8.45 -10.26 9.80
C ALA A 109 -7.08 -9.83 10.35
N TYR A 110 -6.93 -9.85 11.67
CA TYR A 110 -5.70 -9.48 12.39
C TYR A 110 -4.77 -10.68 12.65
N TYR A 111 -4.79 -11.68 11.79
CA TYR A 111 -3.93 -12.85 11.93
C TYR A 111 -2.51 -12.57 11.45
N ALA A 112 -2.36 -11.76 10.42
CA ALA A 112 -1.13 -11.37 9.76
C ALA A 112 -0.98 -9.83 9.73
N PRO A 113 0.19 -9.28 9.35
CA PRO A 113 0.42 -7.83 9.31
C PRO A 113 -0.56 -7.08 8.41
N ASP A 114 -0.83 -5.81 8.76
CA ASP A 114 -1.59 -4.89 7.90
C ASP A 114 -0.81 -4.60 6.60
N LEU A 115 -1.53 -4.61 5.47
CA LEU A 115 -0.94 -4.45 4.14
C LEU A 115 -0.95 -3.00 3.64
N THR A 116 -1.60 -2.08 4.34
CA THR A 116 -1.80 -0.69 3.87
C THR A 116 -0.49 0.00 3.52
N LYS A 117 0.55 -0.22 4.32
CA LYS A 117 1.88 0.37 4.13
C LYS A 117 2.99 -0.68 3.96
N SER A 118 2.64 -1.88 3.51
CA SER A 118 3.59 -3.00 3.40
C SER A 118 4.76 -2.73 2.45
N TRP A 119 4.58 -1.91 1.41
CA TRP A 119 5.67 -1.48 0.54
C TRP A 119 6.76 -0.71 1.28
N LEU A 120 6.39 -0.02 2.36
CA LEU A 120 7.32 0.80 3.17
C LEU A 120 7.94 0.03 4.33
N ASP A 121 7.56 -1.23 4.51
CA ASP A 121 8.16 -2.08 5.55
C ASP A 121 9.65 -2.24 5.27
N PRO A 122 10.51 -1.82 6.21
CA PRO A 122 11.96 -1.87 6.05
C PRO A 122 12.51 -3.28 5.91
N ALA A 123 11.76 -4.30 6.30
CA ALA A 123 12.15 -5.70 6.06
C ALA A 123 12.36 -6.02 4.57
N TRP A 124 11.73 -5.26 3.67
CA TRP A 124 11.92 -5.33 2.21
C TRP A 124 13.02 -4.41 1.69
N GLY A 125 13.56 -3.53 2.54
CA GLY A 125 14.56 -2.55 2.14
C GLY A 125 15.97 -3.14 1.97
N PRO A 126 16.95 -2.29 1.56
CA PRO A 126 18.33 -2.73 1.27
C PRO A 126 19.02 -3.46 2.44
N ASN A 127 18.66 -3.12 3.66
CA ASN A 127 19.18 -3.77 4.88
C ASN A 127 18.18 -4.76 5.47
N GLY A 128 17.10 -5.05 4.78
CA GLY A 128 16.06 -5.95 5.23
C GLY A 128 16.38 -7.41 4.93
N ALA A 129 15.82 -8.30 5.73
CA ALA A 129 16.09 -9.74 5.63
C ALA A 129 15.59 -10.36 4.31
N TYR A 130 14.53 -9.82 3.74
CA TYR A 130 13.86 -10.44 2.58
C TYR A 130 14.68 -10.36 1.28
N LEU A 131 15.48 -9.31 1.06
CA LEU A 131 16.37 -9.27 -0.10
C LEU A 131 17.36 -10.42 -0.09
N GLY A 132 18.00 -10.65 1.06
CA GLY A 132 18.94 -11.78 1.23
C GLY A 132 18.24 -13.14 1.11
N MET A 133 17.10 -13.31 1.77
CA MET A 133 16.36 -14.57 1.77
C MET A 133 15.85 -14.97 0.39
N THR A 134 15.42 -14.01 -0.41
CA THR A 134 14.90 -14.25 -1.77
C THR A 134 15.98 -14.20 -2.84
N ASN A 135 17.21 -13.90 -2.47
CA ASN A 135 18.32 -13.63 -3.40
C ASN A 135 17.89 -12.62 -4.50
N SER A 136 17.37 -11.49 -4.05
CA SER A 136 16.85 -10.43 -4.91
C SER A 136 17.70 -9.16 -4.79
N THR A 137 17.72 -8.37 -5.84
CA THR A 137 18.44 -7.09 -5.88
C THR A 137 17.53 -5.90 -5.62
N THR A 138 16.24 -6.07 -5.85
CA THR A 138 15.24 -5.01 -5.67
C THR A 138 14.10 -5.46 -4.77
N LYS A 139 13.44 -4.49 -4.14
CA LYS A 139 12.31 -4.72 -3.23
C LYS A 139 11.15 -5.40 -3.93
N GLU A 140 10.79 -4.93 -5.12
CA GLU A 140 9.68 -5.48 -5.90
C GLU A 140 9.93 -6.92 -6.30
N GLU A 141 11.17 -7.28 -6.66
CA GLU A 141 11.54 -8.65 -6.96
C GLU A 141 11.42 -9.53 -5.71
N ALA A 142 11.91 -9.07 -4.56
CA ALA A 142 11.83 -9.80 -3.31
C ALA A 142 10.38 -10.06 -2.90
N MET A 143 9.53 -9.03 -2.95
CA MET A 143 8.09 -9.17 -2.65
C MET A 143 7.41 -10.12 -3.63
N SER A 144 7.73 -10.03 -4.92
CA SER A 144 7.17 -10.90 -5.94
C SER A 144 7.53 -12.37 -5.72
N LYS A 145 8.81 -12.67 -5.48
CA LYS A 145 9.27 -14.04 -5.17
C LYS A 145 8.63 -14.60 -3.90
N PHE A 146 8.57 -13.77 -2.86
CA PHE A 146 7.90 -14.16 -1.61
C PHE A 146 6.43 -14.52 -1.84
N LEU A 147 5.68 -13.69 -2.57
CA LEU A 147 4.26 -13.92 -2.83
C LEU A 147 4.01 -15.19 -3.65
N GLN A 148 4.91 -15.53 -4.57
CA GLN A 148 4.80 -16.75 -5.38
C GLN A 148 5.03 -18.02 -4.57
N ASN A 149 5.92 -17.98 -3.58
CA ASN A 149 6.28 -19.17 -2.82
C ASN A 149 6.66 -18.84 -1.37
N PRO A 150 5.72 -18.33 -0.56
CA PRO A 150 6.00 -17.85 0.79
C PRO A 150 6.52 -18.96 1.73
N SER A 151 6.19 -20.20 1.47
CA SER A 151 6.67 -21.34 2.28
C SER A 151 8.18 -21.58 2.20
N GLN A 152 8.84 -21.08 1.15
CA GLN A 152 10.31 -21.13 1.04
C GLN A 152 11.01 -20.09 1.92
N TYR A 153 10.28 -19.09 2.42
CA TYR A 153 10.82 -17.95 3.14
C TYR A 153 10.16 -17.80 4.51
N PRO A 154 10.35 -18.77 5.43
CA PRO A 154 9.70 -18.74 6.73
C PRO A 154 10.25 -17.56 7.56
N THR A 155 9.38 -16.64 7.93
CA THR A 155 9.75 -15.42 8.63
C THR A 155 9.39 -15.42 10.11
N HIS A 156 8.38 -16.20 10.48
CA HIS A 156 7.85 -16.32 11.85
C HIS A 156 7.18 -17.67 12.09
N GLN A 157 6.70 -17.87 13.31
CA GLN A 157 5.89 -19.04 13.68
C GLN A 157 4.59 -19.16 12.84
N ARG A 158 4.09 -18.05 12.30
CA ARG A 158 2.95 -18.02 11.41
C ARG A 158 3.43 -17.85 9.97
N MET A 159 3.27 -18.87 9.16
CA MET A 159 3.67 -18.83 7.76
C MET A 159 2.48 -18.45 6.89
N MET A 160 2.74 -17.61 5.89
CA MET A 160 1.79 -17.37 4.82
C MET A 160 1.63 -18.66 4.00
N PRO A 161 0.41 -19.13 3.73
CA PRO A 161 0.19 -20.30 2.89
C PRO A 161 0.57 -20.01 1.44
N ASN A 162 0.97 -21.07 0.71
CA ASN A 162 1.16 -20.96 -0.73
C ASN A 162 -0.21 -20.90 -1.43
N LEU A 163 -0.51 -19.76 -2.03
CA LEU A 163 -1.80 -19.48 -2.67
C LEU A 163 -1.78 -19.71 -4.19
N GLY A 164 -0.71 -20.27 -4.74
CA GLY A 164 -0.56 -20.48 -6.17
C GLY A 164 -0.59 -19.18 -6.97
N ILE A 165 0.10 -18.16 -6.47
CA ILE A 165 0.22 -16.86 -7.13
C ILE A 165 1.21 -16.98 -8.26
N THR A 166 0.79 -16.63 -9.48
CA THR A 166 1.65 -16.57 -10.65
C THR A 166 2.56 -15.33 -10.62
N GLU A 167 3.62 -15.33 -11.41
CA GLU A 167 4.53 -14.18 -11.51
C GLU A 167 3.78 -12.89 -11.90
N LYS A 168 2.88 -12.97 -12.87
CA LYS A 168 2.07 -11.82 -13.31
C LYS A 168 1.13 -11.32 -12.21
N GLU A 169 0.48 -12.22 -11.48
CA GLU A 169 -0.35 -11.85 -10.32
C GLU A 169 0.51 -11.23 -9.21
N ALA A 170 1.70 -11.78 -8.94
CA ALA A 170 2.62 -11.23 -7.94
C ALA A 170 3.07 -9.81 -8.31
N MET A 171 3.42 -9.56 -9.57
CA MET A 171 3.76 -8.23 -10.07
C MET A 171 2.60 -7.25 -9.85
N GLY A 172 1.38 -7.65 -10.18
CA GLY A 172 0.17 -6.86 -9.94
C GLY A 172 -0.05 -6.57 -8.46
N LEU A 173 0.08 -7.59 -7.60
CA LEU A 173 -0.06 -7.44 -6.15
C LEU A 173 0.99 -6.47 -5.58
N VAL A 174 2.24 -6.56 -5.99
CA VAL A 174 3.31 -5.64 -5.55
C VAL A 174 3.01 -4.21 -6.00
N ALA A 175 2.55 -4.01 -7.24
CA ALA A 175 2.12 -2.70 -7.73
C ALA A 175 0.97 -2.13 -6.91
N PHE A 176 -0.03 -2.96 -6.60
CA PHE A 176 -1.17 -2.59 -5.77
C PHE A 176 -0.72 -2.19 -4.35
N LEU A 177 0.16 -2.95 -3.72
CA LEU A 177 0.70 -2.63 -2.39
C LEU A 177 1.55 -1.35 -2.39
N LYS A 178 2.33 -1.11 -3.46
CA LYS A 178 3.07 0.15 -3.64
C LYS A 178 2.09 1.33 -3.76
N HIS A 179 1.06 1.20 -4.59
CA HIS A 179 0.03 2.22 -4.72
C HIS A 179 -0.72 2.47 -3.40
N MET A 180 -1.14 1.42 -2.69
CA MET A 180 -1.80 1.55 -1.38
C MET A 180 -0.94 2.31 -0.38
N SER A 181 0.37 2.05 -0.37
CA SER A 181 1.31 2.74 0.51
C SER A 181 1.48 4.23 0.17
N SER A 182 1.08 4.68 -1.01
CA SER A 182 1.13 6.08 -1.43
C SER A 182 -0.13 6.88 -1.09
N ILE A 183 -1.18 6.23 -0.60
CA ILE A 183 -2.44 6.90 -0.23
C ILE A 183 -2.31 7.58 1.13
N ASP A 184 -2.77 8.82 1.21
CA ASP A 184 -2.90 9.53 2.49
C ASP A 184 -4.08 8.97 3.29
N THR A 185 -3.76 8.19 4.30
CA THR A 185 -4.71 7.47 5.15
C THR A 185 -4.97 8.17 6.49
N ASN A 186 -4.66 9.48 6.62
CA ASN A 186 -4.77 10.23 7.87
C ASN A 186 -4.00 9.59 9.04
N GLY A 187 -2.80 9.08 8.75
CA GLY A 187 -1.94 8.47 9.78
C GLY A 187 -2.31 7.03 10.15
N PHE A 188 -3.18 6.37 9.39
CA PHE A 188 -3.44 4.94 9.58
C PHE A 188 -2.41 4.08 8.80
N PRO A 189 -1.97 2.93 9.31
CA PRO A 189 -2.11 2.48 10.69
C PRO A 189 -1.22 3.29 11.66
N ARG A 190 -1.72 3.62 12.84
CA ARG A 190 -0.99 4.46 13.83
C ARG A 190 0.30 3.84 14.34
N ASN A 191 0.37 2.53 14.36
CA ASN A 191 1.51 1.77 14.86
C ASN A 191 2.48 1.36 13.75
N PHE A 192 2.40 1.99 12.59
CA PHE A 192 3.37 1.79 11.53
C PHE A 192 4.70 2.41 11.97
N ALA A 193 5.61 1.57 12.49
CA ALA A 193 6.95 1.99 12.82
C ALA A 193 7.84 1.81 11.60
N ARG A 194 8.39 2.92 11.08
CA ARG A 194 9.59 2.83 10.26
C ARG A 194 10.74 2.37 11.12
N MET A 195 11.53 1.41 10.65
CA MET A 195 12.88 1.29 11.15
C MET A 195 13.65 2.54 10.71
N SER A 196 14.15 3.29 11.68
CA SER A 196 15.05 4.39 11.42
C SER A 196 16.25 3.89 10.61
N THR A 197 16.55 4.56 9.50
CA THR A 197 17.66 4.21 8.62
C THR A 197 19.03 4.56 9.22
N ASP A 198 19.06 5.16 10.40
CA ASP A 198 20.28 5.54 11.10
C ASP A 198 21.00 4.39 11.82
N GLY A 199 20.49 3.17 11.74
CA GLY A 199 21.17 1.94 12.15
C GLY A 199 21.56 1.87 13.63
N VAL A 200 21.26 2.87 14.44
CA VAL A 200 21.81 3.03 15.80
C VAL A 200 20.79 2.70 16.89
N THR A 201 19.52 2.77 16.61
CA THR A 201 18.50 2.42 17.60
C THR A 201 17.47 1.48 17.03
N GLY A 202 17.61 0.18 17.30
CA GLY A 202 16.52 -0.78 17.20
C GLY A 202 15.38 -0.50 18.19
N ALA A 203 15.11 0.76 18.44
CA ALA A 203 14.02 1.23 19.27
C ALA A 203 12.78 1.30 18.39
N ILE A 204 11.94 0.30 18.52
CA ILE A 204 10.54 0.38 18.15
C ILE A 204 9.95 1.55 18.96
N HIS A 205 9.84 2.73 18.37
CA HIS A 205 9.10 3.83 18.96
C HIS A 205 7.59 3.56 18.79
N GLY A 206 7.11 2.60 19.56
CA GLY A 206 5.71 2.42 19.86
C GLY A 206 5.45 2.99 21.25
N LYS A 207 4.96 4.22 21.31
CA LYS A 207 4.17 4.75 22.41
C LYS A 207 3.00 5.51 21.86
#